data_cf5928b3e4bd72417f1dff77aad07928
#
_entry.id   cf5928b3e4bd72417f1dff77aad07928
#
_cell.length_a   1.000
_cell.length_b   1.000
_cell.length_c   1.000
_cell.angle_alpha   90.00
_cell.angle_beta   90.00
_cell.angle_gamma   90.00
#
_symmetry.space_group_name_H-M   'P 1'
#
loop_
_entity.id
_entity.type
_entity.pdbx_description
1 polymer ?
#
loop_
_entity_poly.entity_id
_entity_poly.type
_entity_poly.pdbx_seq_one_letter_code
_entity_poly.pdbx_strand_id
1 'polypeptide(L)'
;MNLNHLYYFRTLAKEQHYTRAAHILNITQPSLSHAIKALEKELNVKLFEKIGRNARLTKEGELFCRYVIQSLDMLDEGRRVVGEVSGMAGGYIDIGYIYTLGSHFIPQNMSDYMKENEGKNIRFSFGQGTTEQMIEELKKGTYDLVFSSYKEGEDRLNFTPVVEEELVLITPKGHPLAEEEAVDLAKTTDYPYIMFSRKSGLRPFINKLFAEVKAQPFIAYEGEEDSSVAGLVAAGLGISIVPRIPILETMEVETIPIKRPEIKRYIYLVTQKDKYLSPIVEDFIGFIKSRHQM
;
A
#
# COMPACT_ATOMS: atom_id res chain seq x y z
N MET A 1 6.00 4.76 -34.43
CA MET A 1 5.96 5.15 -32.99
C MET A 1 7.28 4.75 -32.35
N ASN A 2 7.95 5.66 -31.65
CA ASN A 2 9.25 5.37 -31.01
C ASN A 2 9.02 5.14 -29.52
N LEU A 3 9.59 4.08 -28.96
CA LEU A 3 9.43 3.71 -27.55
C LEU A 3 9.87 4.86 -26.60
N ASN A 4 10.96 5.56 -26.92
CA ASN A 4 11.40 6.70 -26.12
C ASN A 4 10.36 7.84 -26.11
N HIS A 5 9.63 8.04 -27.21
CA HIS A 5 8.56 9.03 -27.25
C HIS A 5 7.40 8.66 -26.30
N LEU A 6 7.12 7.37 -26.09
CA LEU A 6 6.13 6.91 -25.14
C LEU A 6 6.57 7.13 -23.68
N TYR A 7 7.84 6.88 -23.36
CA TYR A 7 8.41 7.22 -22.06
C TYR A 7 8.37 8.73 -21.81
N TYR A 8 8.70 9.54 -22.82
CA TYR A 8 8.64 10.98 -22.72
C TYR A 8 7.20 11.48 -22.50
N PHE A 9 6.26 10.90 -23.22
CA PHE A 9 4.84 11.20 -23.08
C PHE A 9 4.34 10.86 -21.68
N ARG A 10 4.64 9.63 -21.15
CA ARG A 10 4.29 9.20 -19.79
C ARG A 10 4.84 10.16 -18.74
N THR A 11 6.10 10.55 -18.86
CA THR A 11 6.74 11.45 -17.91
C THR A 11 6.12 12.84 -17.96
N LEU A 12 5.86 13.37 -19.16
CA LEU A 12 5.19 14.67 -19.30
C LEU A 12 3.76 14.67 -18.79
N ALA A 13 3.02 13.56 -19.00
CA ALA A 13 1.66 13.39 -18.48
C ALA A 13 1.62 13.43 -16.94
N LYS A 14 2.63 12.84 -16.29
CA LYS A 14 2.78 12.86 -14.83
C LYS A 14 3.19 14.24 -14.32
N GLU A 15 4.20 14.86 -14.91
CA GLU A 15 4.78 16.12 -14.43
C GLU A 15 3.97 17.35 -14.82
N GLN A 16 3.20 17.29 -15.89
CA GLN A 16 2.41 18.38 -16.45
C GLN A 16 3.21 19.67 -16.70
N HIS A 17 4.54 19.54 -16.82
CA HIS A 17 5.45 20.68 -17.01
C HIS A 17 6.67 20.26 -17.85
N TYR A 18 6.82 20.84 -19.05
CA TYR A 18 7.85 20.45 -20.01
C TYR A 18 9.27 20.52 -19.45
N THR A 19 9.64 21.59 -18.75
CA THR A 19 10.99 21.75 -18.21
C THR A 19 11.30 20.73 -17.13
N ARG A 20 10.36 20.43 -16.22
CA ARG A 20 10.55 19.42 -15.19
C ARG A 20 10.65 18.02 -15.79
N ALA A 21 9.75 17.69 -16.72
CA ALA A 21 9.79 16.41 -17.40
C ALA A 21 11.09 16.21 -18.17
N ALA A 22 11.57 17.23 -18.89
CA ALA A 22 12.85 17.19 -19.61
C ALA A 22 14.04 16.96 -18.66
N HIS A 23 14.05 17.62 -17.51
CA HIS A 23 15.07 17.44 -16.48
C HIS A 23 15.08 15.99 -15.94
N ILE A 24 13.90 15.43 -15.62
CA ILE A 24 13.78 14.04 -15.14
C ILE A 24 14.28 13.04 -16.20
N LEU A 25 14.00 13.33 -17.47
CA LEU A 25 14.41 12.50 -18.60
C LEU A 25 15.87 12.71 -19.04
N ASN A 26 16.60 13.63 -18.42
CA ASN A 26 17.96 14.03 -18.80
C ASN A 26 18.08 14.44 -20.29
N ILE A 27 17.09 15.18 -20.80
CA ILE A 27 17.07 15.71 -22.16
C ILE A 27 16.76 17.22 -22.15
N THR A 28 16.95 17.88 -23.30
CA THR A 28 16.57 19.27 -23.43
C THR A 28 15.06 19.43 -23.61
N GLN A 29 14.49 20.54 -23.14
CA GLN A 29 13.06 20.84 -23.32
C GLN A 29 12.65 20.90 -24.80
N PRO A 30 13.43 21.47 -25.72
CA PRO A 30 13.14 21.40 -27.16
C PRO A 30 13.06 19.96 -27.69
N SER A 31 13.96 19.05 -27.24
CA SER A 31 13.94 17.64 -27.64
C SER A 31 12.66 16.97 -27.19
N LEU A 32 12.24 17.19 -25.93
CA LEU A 32 10.97 16.69 -25.42
C LEU A 32 9.78 17.21 -26.23
N SER A 33 9.75 18.51 -26.50
CA SER A 33 8.67 19.14 -27.28
C SER A 33 8.60 18.59 -28.70
N HIS A 34 9.74 18.35 -29.35
CA HIS A 34 9.80 17.73 -30.66
C HIS A 34 9.27 16.30 -30.67
N ALA A 35 9.65 15.48 -29.67
CA ALA A 35 9.19 14.10 -29.53
C ALA A 35 7.67 14.03 -29.35
N ILE A 36 7.09 14.90 -28.50
CA ILE A 36 5.64 14.96 -28.30
C ILE A 36 4.92 15.38 -29.57
N LYS A 37 5.42 16.42 -30.28
CA LYS A 37 4.84 16.84 -31.57
C LYS A 37 4.91 15.74 -32.64
N ALA A 38 5.99 14.96 -32.67
CA ALA A 38 6.11 13.84 -33.57
C ALA A 38 5.06 12.76 -33.29
N LEU A 39 4.81 12.46 -31.99
CA LEU A 39 3.78 11.52 -31.56
C LEU A 39 2.37 12.03 -31.91
N GLU A 40 2.07 13.30 -31.64
CA GLU A 40 0.80 13.95 -31.99
C GLU A 40 0.55 13.93 -33.52
N LYS A 41 1.60 14.20 -34.32
CA LYS A 41 1.52 14.13 -35.76
C LYS A 41 1.23 12.73 -36.29
N GLU A 42 1.89 11.73 -35.72
CA GLU A 42 1.67 10.33 -36.08
C GLU A 42 0.25 9.85 -35.78
N LEU A 43 -0.28 10.24 -34.61
CA LEU A 43 -1.63 9.90 -34.17
C LEU A 43 -2.71 10.82 -34.77
N ASN A 44 -2.30 11.90 -35.44
CA ASN A 44 -3.18 12.93 -36.00
C ASN A 44 -4.15 13.54 -34.95
N VAL A 45 -3.71 13.64 -33.70
CA VAL A 45 -4.48 14.26 -32.61
C VAL A 45 -3.56 15.08 -31.70
N LYS A 46 -4.14 15.99 -30.93
CA LYS A 46 -3.45 16.69 -29.86
C LYS A 46 -3.58 15.86 -28.57
N LEU A 47 -2.41 15.59 -27.96
CA LEU A 47 -2.34 14.86 -26.68
C LEU A 47 -2.23 15.80 -25.48
N PHE A 48 -1.66 17.00 -25.70
CA PHE A 48 -1.53 18.02 -24.67
C PHE A 48 -2.11 19.36 -25.14
N GLU A 49 -2.71 20.07 -24.21
CA GLU A 49 -3.06 21.48 -24.29
C GLU A 49 -2.20 22.30 -23.33
N LYS A 50 -1.91 23.56 -23.73
CA LYS A 50 -1.10 24.45 -22.90
C LYS A 50 -2.00 25.31 -22.03
N ILE A 51 -1.80 25.23 -20.72
CA ILE A 51 -2.49 26.07 -19.73
C ILE A 51 -1.44 26.91 -18.99
N GLY A 52 -1.22 28.11 -19.42
CA GLY A 52 -0.15 28.98 -18.91
C GLY A 52 1.24 28.38 -19.18
N ARG A 53 1.96 28.01 -18.12
CA ARG A 53 3.26 27.33 -18.17
C ARG A 53 3.17 25.81 -18.09
N ASN A 54 1.98 25.27 -17.86
CA ASN A 54 1.73 23.85 -17.67
C ASN A 54 1.23 23.18 -18.97
N ALA A 55 1.40 21.86 -19.04
CA ALA A 55 0.85 21.00 -20.07
C ALA A 55 -0.20 20.09 -19.43
N ARG A 56 -1.43 20.11 -19.93
CA ARG A 56 -2.50 19.23 -19.50
C ARG A 56 -2.85 18.26 -20.62
N LEU A 57 -3.21 17.02 -20.25
CA LEU A 57 -3.72 16.06 -21.24
C LEU A 57 -5.07 16.51 -21.81
N THR A 58 -5.25 16.32 -23.11
CA THR A 58 -6.56 16.37 -23.76
C THR A 58 -7.35 15.10 -23.44
N LYS A 59 -8.61 15.00 -23.81
CA LYS A 59 -9.41 13.77 -23.70
C LYS A 59 -8.75 12.59 -24.44
N GLU A 60 -8.24 12.84 -25.63
CA GLU A 60 -7.49 11.88 -26.46
C GLU A 60 -6.16 11.53 -25.78
N GLY A 61 -5.49 12.52 -25.16
CA GLY A 61 -4.29 12.32 -24.39
C GLY A 61 -4.53 11.44 -23.15
N GLU A 62 -5.62 11.64 -22.41
CA GLU A 62 -5.99 10.79 -21.28
C GLU A 62 -6.30 9.35 -21.70
N LEU A 63 -7.02 9.18 -22.80
CA LEU A 63 -7.29 7.87 -23.36
C LEU A 63 -5.98 7.15 -23.74
N PHE A 64 -5.13 7.84 -24.51
CA PHE A 64 -3.86 7.28 -24.97
C PHE A 64 -2.92 6.98 -23.80
N CYS A 65 -2.91 7.84 -22.77
CA CYS A 65 -2.08 7.67 -21.57
C CYS A 65 -2.31 6.34 -20.87
N ARG A 66 -3.56 5.90 -20.76
CA ARG A 66 -3.89 4.60 -20.15
C ARG A 66 -3.23 3.44 -20.88
N TYR A 67 -3.31 3.43 -22.21
CA TYR A 67 -2.69 2.38 -23.03
C TYR A 67 -1.16 2.46 -23.02
N VAL A 68 -0.60 3.66 -23.05
CA VAL A 68 0.87 3.85 -22.97
C VAL A 68 1.42 3.32 -21.66
N ILE A 69 0.78 3.65 -20.52
CA ILE A 69 1.19 3.16 -19.20
C ILE A 69 1.18 1.63 -19.21
N GLN A 70 0.06 1.00 -19.55
CA GLN A 70 -0.06 -0.47 -19.58
C GLN A 70 1.00 -1.12 -20.49
N SER A 71 1.24 -0.56 -21.67
CA SER A 71 2.22 -1.10 -22.62
C SER A 71 3.65 -1.00 -22.11
N LEU A 72 4.02 0.14 -21.52
CA LEU A 72 5.36 0.35 -20.97
C LEU A 72 5.61 -0.53 -19.75
N ASP A 73 4.60 -0.69 -18.87
CA ASP A 73 4.71 -1.54 -17.70
C ASP A 73 4.87 -3.01 -18.11
N MET A 74 4.16 -3.46 -19.15
CA MET A 74 4.33 -4.82 -19.70
C MET A 74 5.71 -5.03 -20.34
N LEU A 75 6.26 -4.01 -21.01
CA LEU A 75 7.63 -4.08 -21.54
C LEU A 75 8.70 -4.10 -20.43
N ASP A 76 8.50 -3.32 -19.38
CA ASP A 76 9.40 -3.30 -18.24
C ASP A 76 9.35 -4.66 -17.48
N GLU A 77 8.16 -5.27 -17.39
CA GLU A 77 8.00 -6.64 -16.87
C GLU A 77 8.71 -7.67 -17.74
N GLY A 78 8.52 -7.61 -19.08
CA GLY A 78 9.22 -8.47 -20.03
C GLY A 78 10.74 -8.38 -19.91
N ARG A 79 11.29 -7.18 -19.70
CA ARG A 79 12.72 -6.98 -19.44
C ARG A 79 13.17 -7.64 -18.15
N ARG A 80 12.36 -7.57 -17.07
CA ARG A 80 12.66 -8.27 -15.81
C ARG A 80 12.72 -9.78 -16.02
N VAL A 81 11.69 -10.36 -16.64
CA VAL A 81 11.60 -11.80 -16.91
C VAL A 81 12.79 -12.29 -17.76
N VAL A 82 13.11 -11.58 -18.83
CA VAL A 82 14.26 -11.93 -19.68
C VAL A 82 15.59 -11.83 -18.91
N GLY A 83 15.73 -10.82 -18.03
CA GLY A 83 16.90 -10.66 -17.16
C GLY A 83 17.08 -11.84 -16.20
N GLU A 84 15.99 -12.40 -15.69
CA GLU A 84 15.99 -13.57 -14.81
C GLU A 84 16.36 -14.86 -15.54
N VAL A 85 15.81 -15.05 -16.75
CA VAL A 85 16.13 -16.22 -17.61
C VAL A 85 17.58 -16.21 -18.11
N SER A 86 18.22 -15.05 -18.22
CA SER A 86 19.60 -14.90 -18.69
C SER A 86 20.69 -15.26 -17.67
N GLY A 87 20.35 -15.89 -16.54
CA GLY A 87 21.33 -16.54 -15.66
C GLY A 87 21.92 -15.65 -14.56
N MET A 88 21.41 -14.46 -14.34
CA MET A 88 21.70 -13.71 -13.12
C MET A 88 20.86 -14.31 -11.99
N ALA A 89 21.48 -15.05 -11.08
CA ALA A 89 20.84 -15.63 -9.89
C ALA A 89 20.32 -14.49 -8.99
N GLY A 90 19.05 -14.07 -9.18
CA GLY A 90 18.42 -12.99 -8.45
C GLY A 90 17.18 -12.49 -9.14
N GLY A 91 16.62 -11.39 -8.65
CA GLY A 91 15.42 -10.78 -9.22
C GLY A 91 14.93 -9.60 -8.42
N TYR A 92 13.85 -8.98 -8.90
CA TYR A 92 13.18 -7.87 -8.23
C TYR A 92 11.86 -8.37 -7.66
N ILE A 93 11.53 -7.92 -6.47
CA ILE A 93 10.25 -8.17 -5.80
C ILE A 93 9.69 -6.83 -5.35
N ASP A 94 8.59 -6.41 -5.97
CA ASP A 94 7.92 -5.15 -5.64
C ASP A 94 6.77 -5.44 -4.65
N ILE A 95 6.88 -4.94 -3.42
CA ILE A 95 5.98 -5.25 -2.31
C ILE A 95 5.28 -3.99 -1.84
N GLY A 96 3.93 -4.03 -1.84
CA GLY A 96 3.12 -3.05 -1.13
C GLY A 96 2.65 -3.59 0.23
N TYR A 97 2.50 -2.74 1.23
CA TYR A 97 1.97 -3.16 2.52
C TYR A 97 1.26 -2.03 3.27
N ILE A 98 0.34 -2.40 4.15
CA ILE A 98 -0.30 -1.43 5.04
C ILE A 98 0.65 -0.98 6.13
N TYR A 99 0.49 0.26 6.60
CA TYR A 99 1.39 0.93 7.57
C TYR A 99 1.75 0.05 8.77
N THR A 100 0.79 -0.66 9.35
CA THR A 100 0.93 -1.56 10.51
C THR A 100 2.10 -2.54 10.39
N LEU A 101 2.38 -3.02 9.17
CA LEU A 101 3.36 -4.10 8.93
C LEU A 101 4.80 -3.59 8.77
N GLY A 102 4.96 -2.29 8.55
CA GLY A 102 6.25 -1.72 8.19
C GLY A 102 7.31 -1.75 9.29
N SER A 103 6.89 -1.73 10.55
CA SER A 103 7.81 -1.66 11.69
C SER A 103 8.36 -3.03 12.14
N HIS A 104 7.71 -4.13 11.82
CA HIS A 104 8.09 -5.46 12.31
C HIS A 104 7.95 -6.55 11.25
N PHE A 105 6.74 -6.83 10.77
CA PHE A 105 6.45 -7.98 9.91
C PHE A 105 7.28 -7.98 8.62
N ILE A 106 7.27 -6.87 7.87
CA ILE A 106 8.01 -6.76 6.61
C ILE A 106 9.52 -6.86 6.84
N PRO A 107 10.15 -6.05 7.72
CA PRO A 107 11.59 -6.14 7.95
C PRO A 107 12.06 -7.54 8.38
N GLN A 108 11.32 -8.19 9.28
CA GLN A 108 11.66 -9.51 9.79
C GLN A 108 11.64 -10.57 8.67
N ASN A 109 10.54 -10.63 7.90
CA ASN A 109 10.41 -11.61 6.82
C ASN A 109 11.44 -11.36 5.70
N MET A 110 11.74 -10.09 5.38
CA MET A 110 12.79 -9.76 4.41
C MET A 110 14.16 -10.21 4.88
N SER A 111 14.50 -9.90 6.12
CA SER A 111 15.79 -10.32 6.71
C SER A 111 15.96 -11.84 6.66
N ASP A 112 14.90 -12.56 7.01
CA ASP A 112 14.97 -14.02 7.07
C ASP A 112 15.02 -14.63 5.65
N TYR A 113 14.23 -14.10 4.71
CA TYR A 113 14.28 -14.53 3.30
C TYR A 113 15.67 -14.28 2.68
N MET A 114 16.29 -13.12 2.96
CA MET A 114 17.64 -12.82 2.47
C MET A 114 18.70 -13.76 3.04
N LYS A 115 18.58 -14.16 4.32
CA LYS A 115 19.47 -15.16 4.93
C LYS A 115 19.35 -16.53 4.27
N GLU A 116 18.10 -16.98 4.00
CA GLU A 116 17.87 -18.27 3.32
C GLU A 116 18.34 -18.27 1.86
N ASN A 117 18.47 -17.08 1.26
CA ASN A 117 18.87 -16.89 -0.14
C ASN A 117 20.23 -16.18 -0.26
N GLU A 118 21.14 -16.39 0.71
CA GLU A 118 22.47 -15.81 0.68
C GLU A 118 23.21 -16.14 -0.62
N GLY A 119 23.81 -15.13 -1.24
CA GLY A 119 24.49 -15.25 -2.54
C GLY A 119 23.62 -15.03 -3.77
N LYS A 120 22.29 -14.93 -3.65
CA LYS A 120 21.41 -14.50 -4.74
C LYS A 120 21.32 -12.97 -4.79
N ASN A 121 21.32 -12.39 -6.00
CA ASN A 121 21.13 -10.94 -6.17
C ASN A 121 19.63 -10.56 -6.15
N ILE A 122 19.01 -10.61 -4.98
CA ILE A 122 17.61 -10.27 -4.80
C ILE A 122 17.49 -8.80 -4.40
N ARG A 123 16.58 -8.08 -5.05
CA ARG A 123 16.29 -6.68 -4.73
C ARG A 123 14.81 -6.52 -4.41
N PHE A 124 14.52 -5.83 -3.33
CA PHE A 124 13.17 -5.47 -2.95
C PHE A 124 12.92 -3.99 -3.19
N SER A 125 11.72 -3.69 -3.67
CA SER A 125 11.14 -2.35 -3.67
C SER A 125 9.90 -2.35 -2.75
N PHE A 126 9.72 -1.29 -2.01
CA PHE A 126 8.67 -1.20 -1.00
C PHE A 126 7.81 0.03 -1.19
N GLY A 127 6.50 -0.15 -0.99
CA GLY A 127 5.59 0.95 -0.81
C GLY A 127 4.61 0.66 0.32
N GLN A 128 4.18 1.70 1.00
CA GLN A 128 3.23 1.59 2.09
C GLN A 128 2.05 2.54 1.90
N GLY A 129 0.91 2.18 2.50
CA GLY A 129 -0.30 2.98 2.39
C GLY A 129 -1.51 2.32 3.03
N THR A 130 -2.69 2.83 2.72
CA THR A 130 -3.95 2.21 3.14
C THR A 130 -4.25 0.95 2.33
N THR A 131 -5.11 0.07 2.84
CA THR A 131 -5.58 -1.12 2.08
C THR A 131 -6.09 -0.76 0.70
N GLU A 132 -6.85 0.33 0.58
CA GLU A 132 -7.39 0.79 -0.70
C GLU A 132 -6.29 1.16 -1.70
N GLN A 133 -5.31 1.96 -1.25
CA GLN A 133 -4.17 2.34 -2.08
C GLN A 133 -3.34 1.13 -2.52
N MET A 134 -3.04 0.21 -1.60
CA MET A 134 -2.23 -0.98 -1.90
C MET A 134 -2.92 -1.87 -2.95
N ILE A 135 -4.22 -2.08 -2.82
CA ILE A 135 -5.00 -2.87 -3.78
C ILE A 135 -5.08 -2.20 -5.15
N GLU A 136 -5.29 -0.87 -5.20
CA GLU A 136 -5.29 -0.15 -6.47
C GLU A 136 -3.92 -0.19 -7.17
N GLU A 137 -2.84 -0.02 -6.44
CA GLU A 137 -1.49 -0.10 -7.00
C GLU A 137 -1.13 -1.54 -7.43
N LEU A 138 -1.59 -2.56 -6.69
CA LEU A 138 -1.47 -3.95 -7.11
C LEU A 138 -2.18 -4.20 -8.46
N LYS A 139 -3.41 -3.70 -8.61
CA LYS A 139 -4.19 -3.83 -9.86
C LYS A 139 -3.54 -3.10 -11.04
N LYS A 140 -2.84 -2.01 -10.81
CA LYS A 140 -2.03 -1.30 -11.82
C LYS A 140 -0.73 -2.02 -12.18
N GLY A 141 -0.33 -3.01 -11.39
CA GLY A 141 0.93 -3.73 -11.57
C GLY A 141 2.15 -3.04 -10.97
N THR A 142 1.97 -2.03 -10.13
CA THR A 142 3.05 -1.35 -9.41
C THR A 142 3.76 -2.31 -8.44
N TYR A 143 3.00 -3.23 -7.84
CA TYR A 143 3.51 -4.27 -6.95
C TYR A 143 3.22 -5.66 -7.51
N ASP A 144 4.08 -6.62 -7.20
CA ASP A 144 3.88 -8.03 -7.50
C ASP A 144 2.91 -8.67 -6.51
N LEU A 145 3.02 -8.28 -5.26
CA LEU A 145 2.14 -8.69 -4.17
C LEU A 145 1.95 -7.55 -3.16
N VAL A 146 0.87 -7.60 -2.41
CA VAL A 146 0.67 -6.67 -1.30
C VAL A 146 0.23 -7.41 -0.05
N PHE A 147 0.55 -6.82 1.11
CA PHE A 147 0.02 -7.25 2.41
C PHE A 147 -1.01 -6.24 2.88
N SER A 148 -2.26 -6.67 3.01
CA SER A 148 -3.37 -5.78 3.35
C SER A 148 -4.49 -6.47 4.13
N SER A 149 -5.46 -5.68 4.62
CA SER A 149 -6.72 -6.23 5.08
C SER A 149 -7.52 -6.81 3.92
N TYR A 150 -8.45 -7.73 4.22
CA TYR A 150 -9.42 -8.20 3.24
C TYR A 150 -10.29 -7.05 2.72
N LYS A 151 -10.54 -7.05 1.41
CA LYS A 151 -11.45 -6.11 0.76
C LYS A 151 -12.46 -6.89 -0.06
N GLU A 152 -13.73 -6.70 0.23
CA GLU A 152 -14.83 -7.33 -0.51
C GLU A 152 -14.93 -6.77 -1.94
N GLY A 153 -15.47 -7.58 -2.86
CA GLY A 153 -15.72 -7.17 -4.25
C GLY A 153 -14.49 -7.17 -5.16
N GLU A 154 -13.36 -7.72 -4.72
CA GLU A 154 -12.12 -7.81 -5.49
C GLU A 154 -11.95 -9.23 -6.11
N ASP A 155 -12.88 -9.64 -6.97
CA ASP A 155 -12.94 -11.00 -7.54
C ASP A 155 -11.71 -11.41 -8.36
N ARG A 156 -10.91 -10.44 -8.81
CA ARG A 156 -9.66 -10.67 -9.58
C ARG A 156 -8.44 -10.82 -8.70
N LEU A 157 -8.60 -10.78 -7.39
CA LEU A 157 -7.50 -10.92 -6.44
C LEU A 157 -7.60 -12.23 -5.66
N ASN A 158 -6.43 -12.76 -5.29
CA ASN A 158 -6.31 -13.86 -4.34
C ASN A 158 -5.90 -13.29 -2.99
N PHE A 159 -6.68 -13.58 -1.96
CA PHE A 159 -6.38 -13.22 -0.58
C PHE A 159 -5.99 -14.48 0.20
N THR A 160 -4.72 -14.58 0.61
CA THR A 160 -4.22 -15.67 1.45
C THR A 160 -3.95 -15.11 2.84
N PRO A 161 -4.62 -15.56 3.92
CA PRO A 161 -4.34 -15.08 5.26
C PRO A 161 -2.92 -15.49 5.68
N VAL A 162 -2.17 -14.56 6.29
CA VAL A 162 -0.76 -14.80 6.69
C VAL A 162 -0.43 -14.31 8.10
N VAL A 163 -1.26 -13.45 8.69
CA VAL A 163 -1.07 -12.97 10.06
C VAL A 163 -2.41 -12.90 10.75
N GLU A 164 -2.52 -13.53 11.93
CA GLU A 164 -3.58 -13.22 12.88
C GLU A 164 -3.13 -11.99 13.68
N GLU A 165 -3.90 -10.93 13.63
CA GLU A 165 -3.55 -9.66 14.23
C GLU A 165 -4.42 -9.40 15.46
N GLU A 166 -3.79 -9.33 16.64
CA GLU A 166 -4.44 -8.98 17.89
C GLU A 166 -4.77 -7.47 17.88
N LEU A 167 -6.00 -7.12 18.20
CA LEU A 167 -6.41 -5.74 18.45
C LEU A 167 -6.51 -5.47 19.94
N VAL A 168 -6.03 -4.30 20.35
CA VAL A 168 -6.11 -3.82 21.74
C VAL A 168 -6.74 -2.44 21.78
N LEU A 169 -7.38 -2.13 22.89
CA LEU A 169 -7.71 -0.76 23.24
C LEU A 169 -6.44 -0.08 23.75
N ILE A 170 -6.17 1.13 23.28
CA ILE A 170 -5.13 1.99 23.85
C ILE A 170 -5.73 3.22 24.52
N THR A 171 -5.17 3.59 25.65
CA THR A 171 -5.57 4.75 26.43
C THR A 171 -4.33 5.56 26.83
N PRO A 172 -4.47 6.84 27.20
CA PRO A 172 -3.40 7.57 27.87
C PRO A 172 -3.00 6.87 29.16
N LYS A 173 -1.77 7.06 29.62
CA LYS A 173 -1.35 6.57 30.95
C LYS A 173 -2.21 7.15 32.07
N GLY A 174 -2.54 6.30 33.05
CA GLY A 174 -3.39 6.68 34.18
C GLY A 174 -4.87 6.86 33.85
N HIS A 175 -5.31 6.41 32.66
CA HIS A 175 -6.72 6.43 32.29
C HIS A 175 -7.52 5.40 33.11
N PRO A 176 -8.78 5.66 33.55
CA PRO A 176 -9.56 4.74 34.37
C PRO A 176 -9.71 3.34 33.79
N LEU A 177 -9.81 3.20 32.47
CA LEU A 177 -9.88 1.90 31.80
C LEU A 177 -8.59 1.08 31.89
N ALA A 178 -7.45 1.71 32.17
CA ALA A 178 -6.17 1.01 32.33
C ALA A 178 -6.08 0.11 33.56
N GLU A 179 -7.00 0.28 34.52
CA GLU A 179 -7.11 -0.58 35.70
C GLU A 179 -7.85 -1.91 35.40
N GLU A 180 -8.51 -2.00 34.23
CA GLU A 180 -9.21 -3.22 33.81
C GLU A 180 -8.25 -4.25 33.18
N GLU A 181 -8.34 -5.51 33.57
CA GLU A 181 -7.58 -6.59 32.93
C GLU A 181 -7.95 -6.78 31.45
N ALA A 182 -9.22 -6.53 31.10
CA ALA A 182 -9.71 -6.54 29.72
C ALA A 182 -11.05 -5.79 29.62
N VAL A 183 -11.32 -5.14 28.50
CA VAL A 183 -12.50 -4.30 28.30
C VAL A 183 -13.59 -4.94 27.46
N ASP A 184 -14.84 -4.59 27.79
CA ASP A 184 -16.01 -4.76 26.90
C ASP A 184 -16.21 -3.43 26.15
N LEU A 185 -16.15 -3.47 24.82
CA LEU A 185 -16.27 -2.26 23.98
C LEU A 185 -17.59 -1.50 24.21
N ALA A 186 -18.66 -2.19 24.62
CA ALA A 186 -19.91 -1.53 24.94
C ALA A 186 -19.80 -0.51 26.11
N LYS A 187 -18.79 -0.68 26.97
CA LYS A 187 -18.56 0.17 28.16
C LYS A 187 -17.52 1.26 27.92
N THR A 188 -17.02 1.41 26.71
CA THR A 188 -15.96 2.37 26.38
C THR A 188 -16.49 3.59 25.62
N THR A 189 -17.76 3.60 25.25
CA THR A 189 -18.36 4.61 24.39
C THR A 189 -18.55 5.98 25.02
N ASP A 190 -18.40 6.09 26.34
CA ASP A 190 -18.45 7.37 27.06
C ASP A 190 -17.20 8.21 26.84
N TYR A 191 -16.14 7.61 26.28
CA TYR A 191 -14.87 8.29 25.99
C TYR A 191 -14.78 8.70 24.52
N PRO A 192 -14.11 9.81 24.21
CA PRO A 192 -13.88 10.21 22.82
C PRO A 192 -12.93 9.22 22.13
N TYR A 193 -13.30 8.80 20.92
CA TYR A 193 -12.49 7.90 20.11
C TYR A 193 -11.66 8.63 19.05
N ILE A 194 -10.42 8.21 18.91
CA ILE A 194 -9.58 8.49 17.77
C ILE A 194 -9.68 7.28 16.84
N MET A 195 -10.33 7.45 15.71
CA MET A 195 -10.66 6.36 14.80
C MET A 195 -9.75 6.36 13.58
N PHE A 196 -9.52 5.21 12.97
CA PHE A 196 -8.86 5.17 11.66
C PHE A 196 -9.74 5.81 10.58
N SER A 197 -9.11 6.41 9.57
CA SER A 197 -9.80 7.00 8.43
C SER A 197 -10.62 5.96 7.66
N ARG A 198 -11.60 6.40 6.89
CA ARG A 198 -12.47 5.50 6.11
C ARG A 198 -11.72 4.72 5.02
N LYS A 199 -10.53 5.18 4.63
CA LYS A 199 -9.65 4.51 3.64
C LYS A 199 -8.85 3.36 4.26
N SER A 200 -8.73 3.32 5.57
CA SER A 200 -8.06 2.23 6.28
C SER A 200 -8.91 0.97 6.24
N GLY A 201 -8.30 -0.16 5.93
CA GLY A 201 -8.95 -1.48 6.02
C GLY A 201 -9.29 -1.90 7.46
N LEU A 202 -8.73 -1.23 8.47
CA LEU A 202 -9.05 -1.46 9.87
C LEU A 202 -10.38 -0.80 10.27
N ARG A 203 -10.75 0.33 9.65
CA ARG A 203 -11.97 1.05 9.99
C ARG A 203 -13.26 0.24 9.86
N PRO A 204 -13.53 -0.47 8.73
CA PRO A 204 -14.71 -1.32 8.60
C PRO A 204 -14.72 -2.44 9.65
N PHE A 205 -13.55 -2.97 9.99
CA PHE A 205 -13.42 -4.02 11.00
C PHE A 205 -13.77 -3.49 12.40
N ILE A 206 -13.23 -2.34 12.81
CA ILE A 206 -13.59 -1.72 14.11
C ILE A 206 -15.09 -1.38 14.16
N ASN A 207 -15.64 -0.87 13.07
CA ASN A 207 -17.08 -0.60 13.00
C ASN A 207 -17.93 -1.87 13.23
N LYS A 208 -17.46 -3.03 12.71
CA LYS A 208 -18.10 -4.32 12.94
C LYS A 208 -18.03 -4.74 14.41
N LEU A 209 -16.88 -4.52 15.09
CA LEU A 209 -16.73 -4.78 16.52
C LEU A 209 -17.79 -4.02 17.33
N PHE A 210 -17.96 -2.73 17.08
CA PHE A 210 -18.98 -1.93 17.78
C PHE A 210 -20.39 -2.35 17.43
N ALA A 211 -20.67 -2.72 16.18
CA ALA A 211 -21.98 -3.21 15.77
C ALA A 211 -22.39 -4.51 16.50
N GLU A 212 -21.44 -5.42 16.72
CA GLU A 212 -21.70 -6.69 17.47
C GLU A 212 -22.09 -6.46 18.94
N VAL A 213 -21.50 -5.44 19.56
CA VAL A 213 -21.88 -5.07 20.94
C VAL A 213 -23.01 -4.03 20.97
N LYS A 214 -23.61 -3.69 19.82
CA LYS A 214 -24.70 -2.71 19.67
C LYS A 214 -24.36 -1.35 20.28
N ALA A 215 -23.11 -0.92 20.15
CA ALA A 215 -22.61 0.33 20.69
C ALA A 215 -22.16 1.27 19.54
N GLN A 216 -22.14 2.57 19.81
CA GLN A 216 -21.68 3.58 18.86
C GLN A 216 -20.68 4.50 19.55
N PRO A 217 -19.38 4.46 19.18
CA PRO A 217 -18.39 5.33 19.78
C PRO A 217 -18.56 6.78 19.30
N PHE A 218 -18.30 7.73 20.17
CA PHE A 218 -18.16 9.12 19.79
C PHE A 218 -16.79 9.35 19.15
N ILE A 219 -16.78 9.57 17.83
CA ILE A 219 -15.55 9.78 17.06
C ILE A 219 -15.17 11.25 17.13
N ALA A 220 -14.13 11.57 17.89
CA ALA A 220 -13.61 12.92 18.03
C ALA A 220 -12.57 13.27 16.96
N TYR A 221 -11.73 12.30 16.56
CA TYR A 221 -10.65 12.50 15.60
C TYR A 221 -10.51 11.29 14.68
N GLU A 222 -9.87 11.49 13.52
CA GLU A 222 -9.50 10.42 12.60
C GLU A 222 -8.00 10.50 12.24
N GLY A 223 -7.34 9.33 12.12
CA GLY A 223 -5.95 9.18 11.71
C GLY A 223 -5.77 8.06 10.68
N GLU A 224 -4.62 7.97 10.05
CA GLU A 224 -4.35 6.94 9.02
C GLU A 224 -3.35 5.89 9.49
N GLU A 225 -2.35 6.28 10.27
CA GLU A 225 -1.27 5.43 10.74
C GLU A 225 -1.40 5.09 12.23
N ASP A 226 -1.03 3.87 12.59
CA ASP A 226 -1.07 3.38 13.97
C ASP A 226 -0.28 4.28 14.92
N SER A 227 0.92 4.70 14.51
CA SER A 227 1.78 5.59 15.28
C SER A 227 1.17 6.99 15.50
N SER A 228 0.53 7.53 14.46
CA SER A 228 -0.14 8.84 14.56
C SER A 228 -1.36 8.76 15.48
N VAL A 229 -2.18 7.70 15.35
CA VAL A 229 -3.32 7.44 16.22
C VAL A 229 -2.88 7.27 17.67
N ALA A 230 -1.83 6.45 17.92
CA ALA A 230 -1.29 6.23 19.26
C ALA A 230 -0.67 7.52 19.85
N GLY A 231 -0.05 8.37 19.03
CA GLY A 231 0.46 9.68 19.45
C GLY A 231 -0.64 10.61 19.92
N LEU A 232 -1.79 10.65 19.24
CA LEU A 232 -2.95 11.43 19.67
C LEU A 232 -3.55 10.89 20.98
N VAL A 233 -3.56 9.54 21.16
CA VAL A 233 -3.98 8.92 22.42
C VAL A 233 -3.00 9.30 23.54
N ALA A 234 -1.69 9.19 23.32
CA ALA A 234 -0.67 9.57 24.30
C ALA A 234 -0.80 11.03 24.73
N ALA A 235 -1.23 11.91 23.82
CA ALA A 235 -1.51 13.31 24.12
C ALA A 235 -2.82 13.56 24.91
N GLY A 236 -3.57 12.51 25.27
CA GLY A 236 -4.80 12.62 26.05
C GLY A 236 -6.04 13.05 25.26
N LEU A 237 -6.02 12.96 23.92
CA LEU A 237 -7.12 13.42 23.07
C LEU A 237 -8.27 12.41 22.94
N GLY A 238 -8.11 11.20 23.48
CA GLY A 238 -9.10 10.15 23.47
C GLY A 238 -8.49 8.76 23.59
N ILE A 239 -9.28 7.74 23.27
CA ILE A 239 -8.87 6.33 23.24
C ILE A 239 -8.99 5.78 21.82
N SER A 240 -8.34 4.64 21.55
CA SER A 240 -8.42 4.02 20.21
C SER A 240 -8.30 2.51 20.28
N ILE A 241 -8.76 1.83 19.24
CA ILE A 241 -8.50 0.41 18.99
C ILE A 241 -7.44 0.33 17.90
N VAL A 242 -6.32 -0.30 18.21
CA VAL A 242 -5.18 -0.45 17.30
C VAL A 242 -4.65 -1.88 17.31
N PRO A 243 -3.90 -2.30 16.30
CA PRO A 243 -3.13 -3.54 16.35
C PRO A 243 -2.10 -3.49 17.47
N ARG A 244 -1.89 -4.64 18.14
CA ARG A 244 -0.80 -4.79 19.13
C ARG A 244 0.53 -4.90 18.39
N ILE A 245 1.20 -3.77 18.22
CA ILE A 245 2.50 -3.67 17.54
C ILE A 245 3.58 -3.17 18.49
N PRO A 246 4.85 -3.57 18.29
CA PRO A 246 5.94 -3.27 19.23
C PRO A 246 6.15 -1.78 19.51
N ILE A 247 5.84 -0.89 18.55
CA ILE A 247 6.01 0.56 18.74
C ILE A 247 5.18 1.11 19.90
N LEU A 248 4.06 0.47 20.27
CA LEU A 248 3.21 0.91 21.36
C LEU A 248 3.95 0.88 22.71
N GLU A 249 4.92 -0.03 22.88
CA GLU A 249 5.75 -0.14 24.09
C GLU A 249 6.66 1.08 24.31
N THR A 250 6.94 1.84 23.24
CA THR A 250 7.77 3.05 23.29
C THR A 250 6.95 4.33 23.48
N MET A 251 5.62 4.22 23.53
CA MET A 251 4.71 5.36 23.59
C MET A 251 4.06 5.48 24.98
N GLU A 252 3.65 6.69 25.34
CA GLU A 252 3.00 6.97 26.62
C GLU A 252 1.51 6.56 26.61
N VAL A 253 1.26 5.29 26.30
CA VAL A 253 -0.08 4.68 26.27
C VAL A 253 -0.13 3.41 27.10
N GLU A 254 -1.32 3.05 27.57
CA GLU A 254 -1.61 1.72 28.14
C GLU A 254 -2.35 0.88 27.09
N THR A 255 -2.02 -0.40 27.05
CA THR A 255 -2.66 -1.37 26.13
C THR A 255 -3.54 -2.34 26.92
N ILE A 256 -4.80 -2.41 26.55
CA ILE A 256 -5.81 -3.18 27.29
C ILE A 256 -6.42 -4.20 26.32
N PRO A 257 -6.42 -5.50 26.67
CA PRO A 257 -7.08 -6.53 25.86
C PRO A 257 -8.58 -6.26 25.70
N ILE A 258 -9.13 -6.64 24.56
CA ILE A 258 -10.57 -6.55 24.30
C ILE A 258 -11.18 -7.94 24.53
N LYS A 259 -12.01 -8.08 25.57
CA LYS A 259 -12.70 -9.35 25.87
C LYS A 259 -14.04 -9.53 25.16
N ARG A 260 -14.62 -8.42 24.67
CA ARG A 260 -15.90 -8.44 23.95
C ARG A 260 -15.99 -7.26 22.98
N PRO A 261 -16.30 -7.52 21.70
CA PRO A 261 -16.53 -8.84 21.09
C PRO A 261 -15.22 -9.62 20.90
N GLU A 262 -15.30 -10.95 20.84
CA GLU A 262 -14.18 -11.83 20.49
C GLU A 262 -14.16 -12.01 18.97
N ILE A 263 -13.29 -11.28 18.28
CA ILE A 263 -13.17 -11.38 16.83
C ILE A 263 -11.68 -11.43 16.44
N LYS A 264 -11.38 -12.35 15.52
CA LYS A 264 -10.06 -12.51 14.94
C LYS A 264 -9.93 -11.65 13.68
N ARG A 265 -8.88 -10.86 13.61
CA ARG A 265 -8.51 -10.12 12.43
C ARG A 265 -7.33 -10.77 11.72
N TYR A 266 -7.36 -10.78 10.41
CA TYR A 266 -6.28 -11.33 9.59
C TYR A 266 -5.73 -10.28 8.63
N ILE A 267 -4.43 -10.35 8.41
CA ILE A 267 -3.75 -9.71 7.31
C ILE A 267 -3.53 -10.76 6.21
N TYR A 268 -3.67 -10.32 4.99
CA TYR A 268 -3.62 -11.17 3.82
C TYR A 268 -2.44 -10.80 2.94
N LEU A 269 -1.76 -11.81 2.43
CA LEU A 269 -0.95 -11.70 1.23
C LEU A 269 -1.91 -11.71 0.03
N VAL A 270 -1.83 -10.68 -0.80
CA VAL A 270 -2.75 -10.46 -1.91
C VAL A 270 -1.97 -10.44 -3.21
N THR A 271 -2.44 -11.19 -4.19
CA THR A 271 -1.90 -11.24 -5.54
C THR A 271 -3.01 -11.11 -6.57
N GLN A 272 -2.69 -10.71 -7.79
CA GLN A 272 -3.64 -10.76 -8.89
C GLN A 272 -3.83 -12.20 -9.37
N LYS A 273 -5.09 -12.60 -9.63
CA LYS A 273 -5.38 -13.81 -10.39
C LYS A 273 -4.87 -13.63 -11.82
N ASP A 274 -4.46 -14.70 -12.46
CA ASP A 274 -4.07 -14.73 -13.87
C ASP A 274 -2.90 -13.80 -14.26
N LYS A 275 -2.24 -13.14 -13.29
CA LYS A 275 -1.00 -12.40 -13.52
C LYS A 275 0.18 -13.34 -13.41
N TYR A 276 1.05 -13.31 -14.42
CA TYR A 276 2.34 -13.99 -14.33
C TYR A 276 3.15 -13.37 -13.18
N LEU A 277 3.65 -14.22 -12.32
CA LEU A 277 4.62 -13.87 -11.28
C LEU A 277 5.97 -14.45 -11.67
N SER A 278 7.03 -13.70 -11.46
CA SER A 278 8.37 -14.21 -11.71
C SER A 278 8.73 -15.32 -10.71
N PRO A 279 9.63 -16.26 -11.07
CA PRO A 279 10.01 -17.36 -10.18
C PRO A 279 10.47 -16.91 -8.79
N ILE A 280 11.17 -15.79 -8.70
CA ILE A 280 11.62 -15.24 -7.41
C ILE A 280 10.45 -14.70 -6.56
N VAL A 281 9.43 -14.13 -7.20
CA VAL A 281 8.20 -13.69 -6.52
C VAL A 281 7.40 -14.89 -6.03
N GLU A 282 7.27 -15.94 -6.85
CA GLU A 282 6.61 -17.19 -6.45
C GLU A 282 7.34 -17.88 -5.29
N ASP A 283 8.68 -17.93 -5.34
CA ASP A 283 9.52 -18.47 -4.27
C ASP A 283 9.32 -17.68 -2.97
N PHE A 284 9.32 -16.34 -3.05
CA PHE A 284 9.05 -15.48 -1.90
C PHE A 284 7.63 -15.68 -1.32
N ILE A 285 6.62 -15.80 -2.17
CA ILE A 285 5.25 -16.11 -1.74
C ILE A 285 5.20 -17.48 -1.04
N GLY A 286 5.90 -18.47 -1.59
CA GLY A 286 6.05 -19.79 -0.99
C GLY A 286 6.69 -19.73 0.40
N PHE A 287 7.78 -18.97 0.54
CA PHE A 287 8.45 -18.71 1.81
C PHE A 287 7.49 -18.09 2.84
N ILE A 288 6.76 -17.03 2.48
CA ILE A 288 5.80 -16.38 3.39
C ILE A 288 4.71 -17.36 3.81
N LYS A 289 4.13 -18.13 2.87
CA LYS A 289 3.07 -19.09 3.17
C LYS A 289 3.56 -20.22 4.08
N SER A 290 4.76 -20.78 3.85
CA SER A 290 5.29 -21.86 4.67
C SER A 290 5.55 -21.45 6.12
N ARG A 291 5.93 -20.20 6.31
CA ARG A 291 6.28 -19.65 7.62
C ARG A 291 5.07 -19.20 8.44
N HIS A 292 4.00 -18.84 7.75
CA HIS A 292 2.77 -18.29 8.32
C HIS A 292 1.54 -19.14 7.96
N GLN A 293 1.70 -20.47 7.85
CA GLN A 293 0.57 -21.39 7.67
C GLN A 293 -0.37 -21.29 8.88
N MET A 294 -1.62 -20.93 8.60
CA MET A 294 -2.72 -20.89 9.58
C MET A 294 -3.67 -22.04 9.32
#